data_7ae2213e8385ee893eabf86b18b9ab69
#
_entry.id   7ae2213e8385ee893eabf86b18b9ab69
#
_cell.length_a   1.000
_cell.length_b   1.000
_cell.length_c   1.000
_cell.angle_alpha   90.00
_cell.angle_beta   90.00
_cell.angle_gamma   90.00
#
_symmetry.space_group_name_H-M   'P 1'
#
loop_
_entity.id
_entity.type
_entity.pdbx_description
1 polymer ?
#
loop_
_entity_poly.entity_id
_entity_poly.type
_entity_poly.pdbx_seq_one_letter_code
_entity_poly.pdbx_strand_id
1 'polypeptide(L)'
;KRGRVLGLWIEQLVAESLGKNGEGILPNIEIDSLLLTEDPGDRSIIMYQTQTDLWDERRNFEMSLAYIDNAIPRLNYRIDTVEELAEHFVMWEYAIAMCGYLMQVCPFDQPDVASAKAEVLDILKNGQPEPDFTEVFTDEVDMGRVEVSFAPMFEGCEDLHETLYALLSSIQPGDFFALNAFLPFTGEGRREAIEQIRHGVAESFGCVSCLEVGPRYLHSTGQLQKGGPNMGVFLILSADELKDIPLPEEAAAPSLGELAKAQAAGD
;
A
#
# COMPACT_ATOMS: atom_id res chain seq x y z
N LYS A 1 -0.15 -12.25 14.54
CA LYS A 1 -0.19 -10.82 15.01
C LYS A 1 1.19 -10.25 15.39
N ARG A 2 2.11 -10.99 16.01
CA ARG A 2 3.44 -10.46 16.39
C ARG A 2 4.40 -10.31 15.22
N GLY A 3 4.39 -11.20 14.24
CA GLY A 3 5.21 -11.11 13.05
C GLY A 3 4.86 -9.97 12.12
N ARG A 4 3.61 -9.47 12.13
CA ARG A 4 3.16 -8.36 11.30
C ARG A 4 3.92 -7.05 11.57
N VAL A 5 4.33 -6.79 12.81
CA VAL A 5 5.07 -5.56 13.16
C VAL A 5 6.45 -5.53 12.49
N LEU A 6 7.17 -6.65 12.49
CA LEU A 6 8.44 -6.76 11.79
C LEU A 6 8.23 -6.64 10.27
N GLY A 7 7.20 -7.29 9.75
CA GLY A 7 6.82 -7.15 8.33
C GLY A 7 6.57 -5.70 7.93
N LEU A 8 5.80 -4.94 8.71
CA LEU A 8 5.56 -3.51 8.46
C LEU A 8 6.83 -2.66 8.49
N TRP A 9 7.79 -2.99 9.36
CA TRP A 9 9.08 -2.30 9.39
C TRP A 9 9.92 -2.62 8.15
N ILE A 10 9.95 -3.90 7.73
CA ILE A 10 10.63 -4.33 6.50
C ILE A 10 9.97 -3.69 5.28
N GLU A 11 8.64 -3.67 5.21
CA GLU A 11 7.87 -3.00 4.16
C GLU A 11 8.29 -1.55 4.01
N GLN A 12 8.31 -0.80 5.11
CA GLN A 12 8.76 0.59 5.11
C GLN A 12 10.20 0.70 4.63
N LEU A 13 11.11 -0.08 5.20
CA LEU A 13 12.53 -0.02 4.86
C LEU A 13 12.78 -0.29 3.37
N VAL A 14 12.14 -1.31 2.80
CA VAL A 14 12.28 -1.67 1.39
C VAL A 14 11.68 -0.61 0.48
N ALA A 15 10.42 -0.27 0.69
CA ALA A 15 9.68 0.61 -0.20
C ALA A 15 10.22 2.05 -0.17
N GLU A 16 10.48 2.59 1.03
CA GLU A 16 10.94 3.97 1.21
C GLU A 16 12.38 4.16 0.73
N SER A 17 13.23 3.15 0.93
CA SER A 17 14.64 3.25 0.54
C SER A 17 14.89 2.98 -0.95
N LEU A 18 14.14 2.09 -1.59
CA LEU A 18 14.43 1.62 -2.95
C LEU A 18 13.45 2.12 -4.01
N GLY A 19 12.25 2.57 -3.63
CA GLY A 19 11.19 2.98 -4.57
C GLY A 19 11.42 4.38 -5.12
N LYS A 20 12.33 4.57 -6.05
CA LYS A 20 12.63 5.89 -6.63
C LYS A 20 13.32 5.79 -7.98
N ASN A 21 13.26 6.86 -8.76
CA ASN A 21 13.84 6.97 -10.10
C ASN A 21 13.29 5.92 -11.09
N GLY A 22 12.06 5.48 -10.92
CA GLY A 22 11.44 4.43 -11.74
C GLY A 22 11.87 3.01 -11.38
N GLU A 23 12.59 2.83 -10.27
CA GLU A 23 13.05 1.55 -9.76
C GLU A 23 12.38 1.24 -8.42
N GLY A 24 12.31 -0.04 -8.04
CA GLY A 24 11.76 -0.41 -6.74
C GLY A 24 11.51 -1.90 -6.58
N ILE A 25 11.29 -2.30 -5.34
CA ILE A 25 10.84 -3.63 -4.97
C ILE A 25 9.54 -3.45 -4.18
N LEU A 26 8.47 -4.08 -4.62
CA LEU A 26 7.19 -4.06 -3.91
C LEU A 26 7.20 -5.07 -2.75
N PRO A 27 7.30 -4.62 -1.49
CA PRO A 27 7.14 -5.49 -0.35
C PRO A 27 5.65 -5.74 -0.09
N ASN A 28 5.27 -6.99 0.07
CA ASN A 28 3.91 -7.35 0.47
C ASN A 28 3.98 -8.24 1.72
N ILE A 29 3.41 -7.76 2.84
CA ILE A 29 3.41 -8.45 4.12
C ILE A 29 2.19 -9.35 4.33
N GLU A 30 1.19 -9.24 3.49
CA GLU A 30 -0.05 -10.02 3.56
C GLU A 30 -0.07 -11.03 2.42
N ILE A 31 0.48 -12.21 2.70
CA ILE A 31 0.53 -13.28 1.72
C ILE A 31 -0.85 -13.93 1.64
N ASP A 32 -1.52 -13.75 0.52
CA ASP A 32 -2.54 -14.67 0.09
C ASP A 32 -1.87 -15.80 -0.69
N SER A 33 -1.98 -17.03 -0.19
CA SER A 33 -1.33 -18.20 -0.80
C SER A 33 -1.78 -18.46 -2.24
N LEU A 34 -2.96 -17.97 -2.62
CA LEU A 34 -3.51 -18.09 -3.96
C LEU A 34 -2.77 -17.20 -4.98
N LEU A 35 -2.23 -16.06 -4.53
CA LEU A 35 -1.49 -15.13 -5.40
C LEU A 35 -0.08 -15.58 -5.77
N LEU A 36 0.40 -16.65 -5.17
CA LEU A 36 1.76 -17.16 -5.37
C LEU A 36 1.85 -18.26 -6.43
N THR A 37 0.73 -18.60 -7.07
CA THR A 37 0.67 -19.78 -7.94
C THR A 37 0.84 -19.50 -9.42
N GLU A 38 0.68 -18.26 -9.91
CA GLU A 38 0.53 -18.03 -11.34
C GLU A 38 1.77 -17.50 -12.08
N ASP A 39 2.68 -16.78 -11.46
CA ASP A 39 3.97 -16.41 -12.07
C ASP A 39 5.07 -16.24 -11.02
N PRO A 40 5.99 -17.20 -10.88
CA PRO A 40 7.07 -17.14 -9.92
C PRO A 40 8.25 -16.24 -10.33
N GLY A 41 8.24 -15.67 -11.54
CA GLY A 41 9.45 -15.21 -12.20
C GLY A 41 10.21 -14.06 -11.53
N ASP A 42 9.54 -13.19 -10.77
CA ASP A 42 10.12 -12.00 -10.16
C ASP A 42 9.88 -11.89 -8.63
N ARG A 43 9.48 -12.99 -8.01
CA ARG A 43 9.05 -13.00 -6.59
C ARG A 43 10.05 -13.74 -5.72
N SER A 44 10.16 -13.30 -4.47
CA SER A 44 10.85 -14.03 -3.41
C SER A 44 10.03 -14.02 -2.13
N ILE A 45 10.13 -15.08 -1.34
CA ILE A 45 9.39 -15.22 -0.09
C ILE A 45 10.38 -15.21 1.07
N ILE A 46 10.15 -14.33 2.03
CA ILE A 46 10.93 -14.26 3.26
C ILE A 46 10.02 -14.56 4.43
N MET A 47 10.31 -15.67 5.11
CA MET A 47 9.50 -16.18 6.20
C MET A 47 10.19 -15.99 7.54
N TYR A 48 9.45 -15.44 8.48
CA TYR A 48 9.88 -15.32 9.86
C TYR A 48 9.04 -16.21 10.78
N GLN A 49 9.70 -16.99 11.59
CA GLN A 49 9.08 -17.88 12.57
C GLN A 49 9.64 -17.61 13.97
N THR A 50 8.84 -17.83 14.97
CA THR A 50 9.24 -17.80 16.38
C THR A 50 8.98 -19.16 17.04
N GLN A 51 9.62 -19.42 18.18
CA GLN A 51 9.39 -20.65 18.95
C GLN A 51 7.95 -20.77 19.48
N THR A 52 7.27 -19.64 19.61
CA THR A 52 5.90 -19.55 20.18
C THR A 52 4.80 -19.59 19.13
N ASP A 53 5.13 -19.79 17.85
CA ASP A 53 4.12 -19.92 16.81
C ASP A 53 3.25 -21.15 17.08
N LEU A 54 1.95 -20.95 17.12
CA LEU A 54 0.98 -22.00 17.41
C LEU A 54 1.05 -23.07 16.33
N TRP A 55 0.95 -24.34 16.75
CA TRP A 55 1.05 -25.51 15.87
C TRP A 55 0.09 -25.42 14.67
N ASP A 56 -1.10 -24.92 14.89
CA ASP A 56 -2.13 -24.79 13.85
C ASP A 56 -1.81 -23.68 12.84
N GLU A 57 -1.29 -22.54 13.28
CA GLU A 57 -0.86 -21.45 12.38
C GLU A 57 0.32 -21.91 11.53
N ARG A 58 1.28 -22.59 12.13
CA ARG A 58 2.42 -23.17 11.42
C ARG A 58 1.99 -24.22 10.40
N ARG A 59 1.10 -25.13 10.77
CA ARG A 59 0.60 -26.18 9.88
C ARG A 59 -0.17 -25.62 8.70
N ASN A 60 -1.05 -24.64 8.93
CA ASN A 60 -1.80 -23.97 7.87
C ASN A 60 -0.86 -23.26 6.91
N PHE A 61 0.15 -22.60 7.43
CA PHE A 61 1.17 -21.93 6.62
C PHE A 61 2.02 -22.92 5.82
N GLU A 62 2.51 -24.00 6.44
CA GLU A 62 3.25 -25.07 5.74
C GLU A 62 2.39 -25.74 4.66
N MET A 63 1.09 -25.90 4.89
CA MET A 63 0.16 -26.40 3.87
C MET A 63 0.00 -25.39 2.72
N SER A 64 -0.15 -24.09 3.00
CA SER A 64 -0.19 -23.06 1.99
C SER A 64 1.08 -23.04 1.13
N LEU A 65 2.25 -23.20 1.76
CA LEU A 65 3.53 -23.29 1.08
C LEU A 65 3.68 -24.50 0.17
N ALA A 66 2.97 -25.59 0.47
CA ALA A 66 3.02 -26.81 -0.36
C ALA A 66 2.36 -26.61 -1.75
N TYR A 67 1.50 -25.61 -1.87
CA TYR A 67 0.87 -25.23 -3.14
C TYR A 67 1.67 -24.18 -3.92
N ILE A 68 2.69 -23.58 -3.30
CA ILE A 68 3.51 -22.57 -3.96
C ILE A 68 4.57 -23.27 -4.82
N ASP A 69 4.74 -22.81 -6.04
CA ASP A 69 5.75 -23.34 -6.95
C ASP A 69 7.14 -23.32 -6.28
N ASN A 70 7.86 -24.45 -6.38
CA ASN A 70 9.21 -24.59 -5.89
C ASN A 70 10.23 -23.70 -6.61
N ALA A 71 9.85 -23.06 -7.71
CA ALA A 71 10.67 -22.11 -8.45
C ALA A 71 10.84 -20.76 -7.73
N ILE A 72 9.92 -20.41 -6.80
CA ILE A 72 10.02 -19.15 -6.06
C ILE A 72 11.13 -19.24 -5.01
N PRO A 73 12.15 -18.36 -5.06
CA PRO A 73 13.20 -18.30 -4.05
C PRO A 73 12.63 -18.05 -2.65
N ARG A 74 13.12 -18.80 -1.66
CA ARG A 74 12.61 -18.70 -0.27
C ARG A 74 13.75 -18.57 0.72
N LEU A 75 13.57 -17.66 1.67
CA LEU A 75 14.42 -17.49 2.82
C LEU A 75 13.60 -17.73 4.09
N ASN A 76 14.08 -18.59 4.97
CA ASN A 76 13.42 -18.92 6.23
C ASN A 76 14.30 -18.47 7.39
N TYR A 77 13.77 -17.60 8.21
CA TYR A 77 14.43 -17.13 9.42
C TYR A 77 13.65 -17.54 10.66
N ARG A 78 14.37 -17.85 11.71
CA ARG A 78 13.81 -18.07 13.02
C ARG A 78 14.38 -17.03 13.99
N ILE A 79 13.50 -16.36 14.71
CA ILE A 79 13.85 -15.35 15.71
C ILE A 79 13.21 -15.77 17.04
N ASP A 80 14.03 -16.17 18.00
CA ASP A 80 13.59 -16.62 19.31
C ASP A 80 13.95 -15.61 20.41
N THR A 81 14.93 -14.72 20.18
CA THR A 81 15.41 -13.73 21.14
C THR A 81 15.38 -12.30 20.61
N VAL A 82 15.52 -11.33 21.50
CA VAL A 82 15.58 -9.90 21.14
C VAL A 82 16.90 -9.57 20.45
N GLU A 83 17.97 -10.25 20.84
CA GLU A 83 19.29 -10.11 20.26
C GLU A 83 19.28 -10.54 18.79
N GLU A 84 18.68 -11.69 18.48
CA GLU A 84 18.49 -12.17 17.10
C GLU A 84 17.64 -11.20 16.29
N LEU A 85 16.59 -10.62 16.88
CA LEU A 85 15.81 -9.59 16.23
C LEU A 85 16.66 -8.36 15.87
N ALA A 86 17.54 -7.94 16.78
CA ALA A 86 18.43 -6.82 16.53
C ALA A 86 19.44 -7.12 15.41
N GLU A 87 19.95 -8.34 15.32
CA GLU A 87 20.81 -8.81 14.22
C GLU A 87 20.06 -8.72 12.88
N HIS A 88 18.79 -9.07 12.85
CA HIS A 88 17.96 -8.98 11.65
C HIS A 88 17.71 -7.54 11.20
N PHE A 89 17.56 -6.58 12.10
CA PHE A 89 17.48 -5.16 11.74
C PHE A 89 18.76 -4.72 11.01
N VAL A 90 19.92 -5.01 11.59
CA VAL A 90 21.21 -4.66 10.97
C VAL A 90 21.38 -5.36 9.62
N MET A 91 21.04 -6.65 9.54
CA MET A 91 21.09 -7.42 8.29
C MET A 91 20.25 -6.78 7.19
N TRP A 92 19.03 -6.36 7.50
CA TRP A 92 18.14 -5.71 6.54
C TRP A 92 18.65 -4.33 6.10
N GLU A 93 19.17 -3.51 7.02
CA GLU A 93 19.77 -2.23 6.67
C GLU A 93 20.95 -2.38 5.70
N TYR A 94 21.82 -3.35 5.96
CA TYR A 94 22.91 -3.68 5.03
C TYR A 94 22.40 -4.22 3.68
N ALA A 95 21.41 -5.10 3.70
CA ALA A 95 20.84 -5.65 2.47
C ALA A 95 20.25 -4.54 1.60
N ILE A 96 19.50 -3.61 2.20
CA ILE A 96 18.89 -2.48 1.48
C ILE A 96 19.97 -1.51 0.96
N ALA A 97 21.02 -1.23 1.72
CA ALA A 97 22.13 -0.42 1.23
C ALA A 97 22.81 -1.07 0.01
N MET A 98 22.99 -2.38 0.01
CA MET A 98 23.52 -3.13 -1.12
C MET A 98 22.56 -3.16 -2.32
N CYS A 99 21.26 -3.35 -2.08
CA CYS A 99 20.25 -3.26 -3.13
C CYS A 99 20.25 -1.86 -3.78
N GLY A 100 20.28 -0.80 -2.98
CA GLY A 100 20.39 0.58 -3.49
C GLY A 100 21.60 0.76 -4.39
N TYR A 101 22.75 0.22 -4.00
CA TYR A 101 23.94 0.25 -4.85
C TYR A 101 23.75 -0.52 -6.17
N LEU A 102 23.16 -1.70 -6.14
CA LEU A 102 22.91 -2.52 -7.33
C LEU A 102 21.87 -1.89 -8.26
N MET A 103 20.82 -1.30 -7.70
CA MET A 103 19.76 -0.60 -8.43
C MET A 103 20.15 0.83 -8.83
N GLN A 104 21.29 1.33 -8.35
CA GLN A 104 21.78 2.70 -8.59
C GLN A 104 20.83 3.77 -8.07
N VAL A 105 20.15 3.51 -6.95
CA VAL A 105 19.32 4.47 -6.21
C VAL A 105 19.97 4.81 -4.87
N CYS A 106 19.75 6.04 -4.39
CA CYS A 106 20.20 6.43 -3.05
C CYS A 106 19.19 5.91 -2.00
N PRO A 107 19.54 4.97 -1.11
CA PRO A 107 18.58 4.44 -0.15
C PRO A 107 18.39 5.35 1.09
N PHE A 108 19.05 6.51 1.15
CA PHE A 108 19.10 7.36 2.33
C PHE A 108 18.32 8.67 2.20
N ASP A 109 17.56 8.86 1.12
CA ASP A 109 16.70 10.02 0.88
C ASP A 109 15.29 9.58 0.48
N GLN A 110 14.31 10.51 0.53
CA GLN A 110 12.92 10.28 0.14
C GLN A 110 12.40 11.51 -0.62
N PRO A 111 12.83 11.72 -1.88
CA PRO A 111 12.48 12.91 -2.64
C PRO A 111 10.97 13.02 -2.91
N ASP A 112 10.29 11.92 -3.22
CA ASP A 112 8.88 11.93 -3.59
C ASP A 112 7.97 12.15 -2.38
N VAL A 113 8.34 11.63 -1.20
CA VAL A 113 7.66 11.96 0.07
C VAL A 113 7.82 13.44 0.42
N ALA A 114 8.99 14.03 0.16
CA ALA A 114 9.21 15.45 0.41
C ALA A 114 8.35 16.32 -0.52
N SER A 115 8.21 15.95 -1.79
CA SER A 115 7.32 16.60 -2.76
C SER A 115 5.86 16.53 -2.31
N ALA A 116 5.37 15.35 -1.98
CA ALA A 116 4.00 15.17 -1.49
C ALA A 116 3.68 16.00 -0.24
N LYS A 117 4.62 16.12 0.70
CA LYS A 117 4.45 17.00 1.88
C LYS A 117 4.32 18.47 1.48
N ALA A 118 5.06 18.92 0.47
CA ALA A 118 4.97 20.30 -0.02
C ALA A 118 3.61 20.55 -0.67
N GLU A 119 3.08 19.60 -1.44
CA GLU A 119 1.75 19.66 -2.05
C GLU A 119 0.65 19.73 -0.99
N VAL A 120 0.68 18.87 0.02
CA VAL A 120 -0.27 18.92 1.15
C VAL A 120 -0.25 20.27 1.84
N LEU A 121 0.92 20.86 2.08
CA LEU A 121 1.02 22.18 2.68
C LEU A 121 0.48 23.29 1.77
N ASP A 122 0.63 23.15 0.48
CA ASP A 122 0.06 24.09 -0.50
C ASP A 122 -1.46 23.99 -0.54
N ILE A 123 -2.02 22.79 -0.59
CA ILE A 123 -3.47 22.53 -0.51
C ILE A 123 -4.06 23.12 0.77
N LEU A 124 -3.43 22.94 1.92
CA LEU A 124 -3.91 23.49 3.19
C LEU A 124 -3.87 25.03 3.24
N LYS A 125 -2.97 25.67 2.51
CA LYS A 125 -2.84 27.14 2.47
C LYS A 125 -3.72 27.79 1.43
N ASN A 126 -3.80 27.20 0.26
CA ASN A 126 -4.35 27.83 -0.94
C ASN A 126 -5.66 27.18 -1.38
N GLY A 127 -6.08 26.11 -0.73
CA GLY A 127 -7.19 25.24 -1.14
C GLY A 127 -6.71 24.20 -2.14
N GLN A 128 -7.54 23.19 -2.33
CA GLN A 128 -7.29 22.15 -3.31
C GLN A 128 -7.23 22.80 -4.71
N PRO A 129 -6.18 22.62 -5.51
CA PRO A 129 -6.19 23.05 -6.89
C PRO A 129 -7.37 22.38 -7.60
N GLU A 130 -7.92 23.03 -8.62
CA GLU A 130 -8.83 22.31 -9.51
C GLU A 130 -8.05 21.07 -10.02
N PRO A 131 -8.59 19.86 -9.81
CA PRO A 131 -7.85 18.68 -10.17
C PRO A 131 -7.57 18.71 -11.69
N ASP A 132 -6.35 18.40 -12.07
CA ASP A 132 -5.99 18.07 -13.46
C ASP A 132 -6.73 16.81 -13.97
N PHE A 133 -7.60 16.26 -13.15
CA PHE A 133 -8.49 15.16 -13.46
C PHE A 133 -9.75 15.71 -14.11
N THR A 134 -10.03 15.29 -15.30
CA THR A 134 -10.96 15.98 -16.21
C THR A 134 -12.43 15.80 -15.85
N GLU A 135 -12.80 14.84 -15.02
CA GLU A 135 -14.21 14.68 -14.66
C GLU A 135 -14.38 14.24 -13.21
N VAL A 136 -15.13 15.05 -12.48
CA VAL A 136 -15.68 14.71 -11.17
C VAL A 136 -17.17 14.52 -11.37
N PHE A 137 -17.69 13.36 -11.07
CA PHE A 137 -19.14 13.13 -11.02
C PHE A 137 -19.54 12.58 -9.64
N THR A 138 -20.82 12.70 -9.37
CA THR A 138 -21.42 12.17 -8.15
C THR A 138 -22.39 11.06 -8.51
N ASP A 139 -22.20 9.91 -7.91
CA ASP A 139 -23.10 8.78 -8.02
C ASP A 139 -23.88 8.57 -6.71
N GLU A 140 -25.14 8.18 -6.84
CA GLU A 140 -25.98 7.80 -5.69
C GLU A 140 -25.96 6.29 -5.54
N VAL A 141 -25.41 5.84 -4.44
CA VAL A 141 -25.40 4.42 -4.06
C VAL A 141 -26.39 4.19 -2.91
N ASP A 142 -26.83 2.96 -2.70
CA ASP A 142 -27.87 2.57 -1.73
C ASP A 142 -27.71 3.15 -0.31
N MET A 143 -26.49 3.48 0.09
CA MET A 143 -26.14 3.93 1.44
C MET A 143 -25.64 5.38 1.51
N GLY A 144 -25.66 6.13 0.40
CA GLY A 144 -25.16 7.51 0.41
C GLY A 144 -24.76 8.04 -0.94
N ARG A 145 -23.87 9.00 -0.91
CA ARG A 145 -23.34 9.71 -2.09
C ARG A 145 -21.86 9.48 -2.20
N VAL A 146 -21.39 9.17 -3.40
CA VAL A 146 -19.97 8.99 -3.73
C VAL A 146 -19.58 10.05 -4.74
N GLU A 147 -18.50 10.77 -4.45
CA GLU A 147 -17.84 11.65 -5.40
C GLU A 147 -16.68 10.88 -6.03
N VAL A 148 -16.61 10.85 -7.34
CA VAL A 148 -15.63 10.07 -8.10
C VAL A 148 -14.76 11.02 -8.92
N SER A 149 -13.45 10.94 -8.70
CA SER A 149 -12.43 11.62 -9.49
C SER A 149 -11.52 10.58 -10.12
N PHE A 150 -11.18 10.73 -11.39
CA PHE A 150 -10.37 9.75 -12.09
C PHE A 150 -9.42 10.39 -13.10
N ALA A 151 -8.38 9.65 -13.47
CA ALA A 151 -7.41 10.09 -14.46
C ALA A 151 -8.05 10.30 -15.84
N PRO A 152 -7.55 11.23 -16.67
CA PRO A 152 -8.10 11.55 -17.98
C PRO A 152 -8.24 10.36 -18.94
N MET A 153 -7.45 9.30 -18.73
CA MET A 153 -7.54 8.09 -19.54
C MET A 153 -8.87 7.32 -19.41
N PHE A 154 -9.69 7.68 -18.41
CA PHE A 154 -11.02 7.09 -18.16
C PHE A 154 -12.16 8.05 -18.57
N GLU A 155 -11.88 9.05 -19.40
CA GLU A 155 -12.89 9.93 -19.96
C GLU A 155 -14.03 9.14 -20.61
N GLY A 156 -15.26 9.55 -20.31
CA GLY A 156 -16.46 8.94 -20.86
C GLY A 156 -17.12 7.90 -19.95
N CYS A 157 -16.58 7.64 -18.76
CA CYS A 157 -17.29 6.88 -17.72
C CYS A 157 -18.37 7.77 -17.09
N GLU A 158 -19.61 7.29 -17.05
CA GLU A 158 -20.74 8.07 -16.57
C GLU A 158 -21.18 7.71 -15.14
N ASP A 159 -20.71 6.56 -14.63
CA ASP A 159 -21.04 6.08 -13.28
C ASP A 159 -19.85 5.38 -12.59
N LEU A 160 -20.01 5.13 -11.29
CA LEU A 160 -19.01 4.46 -10.45
C LEU A 160 -18.66 3.06 -10.98
N HIS A 161 -19.64 2.32 -11.47
CA HIS A 161 -19.43 0.96 -11.95
C HIS A 161 -18.55 0.95 -13.22
N GLU A 162 -18.83 1.84 -14.16
CA GLU A 162 -18.04 1.99 -15.39
C GLU A 162 -16.62 2.42 -15.09
N THR A 163 -16.45 3.37 -14.17
CA THR A 163 -15.13 3.85 -13.74
C THR A 163 -14.31 2.76 -13.07
N LEU A 164 -14.91 2.01 -12.14
CA LEU A 164 -14.23 0.89 -11.48
C LEU A 164 -13.90 -0.23 -12.47
N TYR A 165 -14.82 -0.52 -13.40
CA TYR A 165 -14.55 -1.51 -14.44
C TYR A 165 -13.41 -1.09 -15.37
N ALA A 166 -13.37 0.16 -15.78
CA ALA A 166 -12.29 0.71 -16.60
C ALA A 166 -10.95 0.68 -15.86
N LEU A 167 -10.92 1.11 -14.59
CA LEU A 167 -9.73 1.08 -13.73
C LEU A 167 -9.19 -0.36 -13.61
N LEU A 168 -10.03 -1.31 -13.22
CA LEU A 168 -9.60 -2.69 -13.03
C LEU A 168 -9.20 -3.38 -14.35
N SER A 169 -9.88 -3.04 -15.45
CA SER A 169 -9.54 -3.54 -16.79
C SER A 169 -8.22 -2.98 -17.33
N SER A 170 -7.67 -1.92 -16.74
CA SER A 170 -6.37 -1.37 -17.11
C SER A 170 -5.18 -2.18 -16.55
N ILE A 171 -5.41 -3.06 -15.58
CA ILE A 171 -4.37 -3.90 -14.98
C ILE A 171 -3.76 -4.82 -16.05
N GLN A 172 -2.44 -4.72 -16.21
CA GLN A 172 -1.66 -5.54 -17.14
C GLN A 172 -0.84 -6.60 -16.38
N PRO A 173 -0.39 -7.66 -17.04
CA PRO A 173 0.55 -8.61 -16.45
C PRO A 173 1.82 -7.90 -15.94
N GLY A 174 2.15 -8.10 -14.67
CA GLY A 174 3.26 -7.42 -13.99
C GLY A 174 2.85 -6.21 -13.17
N ASP A 175 1.63 -5.70 -13.34
CA ASP A 175 1.11 -4.63 -12.49
C ASP A 175 0.73 -5.13 -11.09
N PHE A 176 0.67 -4.20 -10.15
CA PHE A 176 0.07 -4.42 -8.84
C PHE A 176 -1.11 -3.47 -8.61
N PHE A 177 -2.06 -3.90 -7.81
CA PHE A 177 -3.19 -3.09 -7.39
C PHE A 177 -3.00 -2.61 -5.96
N ALA A 178 -3.10 -1.30 -5.72
CA ALA A 178 -3.08 -0.73 -4.38
C ALA A 178 -4.39 -0.05 -4.04
N LEU A 179 -5.02 -0.50 -2.96
CA LEU A 179 -6.18 0.13 -2.37
C LEU A 179 -5.71 1.01 -1.21
N ASN A 180 -5.66 2.32 -1.43
CA ASN A 180 -5.22 3.31 -0.48
C ASN A 180 -6.43 3.87 0.29
N ALA A 181 -6.54 3.59 1.59
CA ALA A 181 -7.73 3.90 2.36
C ALA A 181 -7.48 4.94 3.46
N PHE A 182 -8.00 6.15 3.27
CA PHE A 182 -8.10 7.20 4.29
C PHE A 182 -9.45 7.07 4.99
N LEU A 183 -9.66 5.94 5.65
CA LEU A 183 -10.91 5.58 6.29
C LEU A 183 -10.68 5.20 7.76
N PRO A 184 -11.60 5.53 8.67
CA PRO A 184 -11.54 5.02 10.03
C PRO A 184 -11.84 3.52 10.04
N PHE A 185 -10.87 2.71 10.46
CA PHE A 185 -11.04 1.27 10.66
C PHE A 185 -11.57 0.93 12.06
N THR A 186 -12.27 1.87 12.70
CA THR A 186 -12.96 1.67 13.97
C THR A 186 -14.37 1.17 13.70
N GLY A 187 -14.63 -0.05 14.09
CA GLY A 187 -15.93 -0.72 13.88
C GLY A 187 -15.75 -2.13 13.33
N GLU A 188 -16.78 -2.96 13.53
CA GLU A 188 -16.76 -4.33 13.03
C GLU A 188 -17.02 -4.34 11.52
N GLY A 189 -16.27 -5.14 10.78
CA GLY A 189 -16.54 -5.50 9.40
C GLY A 189 -15.99 -4.58 8.30
N ARG A 190 -15.62 -3.31 8.59
CA ARG A 190 -15.14 -2.40 7.53
C ARG A 190 -13.81 -2.84 6.95
N ARG A 191 -12.86 -3.20 7.80
CA ARG A 191 -11.55 -3.68 7.33
C ARG A 191 -11.72 -4.96 6.54
N GLU A 192 -12.53 -5.87 7.03
CA GLU A 192 -12.82 -7.15 6.38
C GLU A 192 -13.47 -6.96 5.01
N ALA A 193 -14.38 -5.99 4.86
CA ALA A 193 -14.99 -5.68 3.56
C ALA A 193 -13.96 -5.15 2.55
N ILE A 194 -13.08 -4.26 2.98
CA ILE A 194 -12.03 -3.71 2.11
C ILE A 194 -11.00 -4.79 1.74
N GLU A 195 -10.64 -5.66 2.68
CA GLU A 195 -9.78 -6.81 2.40
C GLU A 195 -10.44 -7.77 1.39
N GLN A 196 -11.76 -7.98 1.47
CA GLN A 196 -12.49 -8.78 0.49
C GLN A 196 -12.44 -8.18 -0.93
N ILE A 197 -12.57 -6.85 -1.05
CA ILE A 197 -12.42 -6.15 -2.33
C ILE A 197 -11.01 -6.39 -2.89
N ARG A 198 -9.99 -6.14 -2.09
CA ARG A 198 -8.60 -6.33 -2.48
C ARG A 198 -8.31 -7.77 -2.94
N HIS A 199 -8.76 -8.76 -2.17
CA HIS A 199 -8.61 -10.18 -2.53
C HIS A 199 -9.36 -10.52 -3.83
N GLY A 200 -10.58 -10.02 -3.99
CA GLY A 200 -11.37 -10.24 -5.21
C GLY A 200 -10.69 -9.69 -6.46
N VAL A 201 -10.05 -8.51 -6.36
CA VAL A 201 -9.26 -7.95 -7.47
C VAL A 201 -8.05 -8.84 -7.77
N ALA A 202 -7.30 -9.21 -6.74
CA ALA A 202 -6.13 -10.06 -6.90
C ALA A 202 -6.44 -11.40 -7.56
N GLU A 203 -7.52 -12.07 -7.12
CA GLU A 203 -7.97 -13.35 -7.71
C GLU A 203 -8.47 -13.19 -9.14
N SER A 204 -9.19 -12.09 -9.44
CA SER A 204 -9.81 -11.89 -10.76
C SER A 204 -8.80 -11.49 -11.82
N PHE A 205 -7.76 -10.76 -11.45
CA PHE A 205 -6.77 -10.19 -12.38
C PHE A 205 -5.38 -10.84 -12.27
N GLY A 206 -5.17 -11.77 -11.33
CA GLY A 206 -3.88 -12.44 -11.15
C GLY A 206 -2.74 -11.50 -10.73
N CYS A 207 -3.04 -10.35 -10.12
CA CYS A 207 -2.07 -9.35 -9.74
C CYS A 207 -1.77 -9.35 -8.23
N VAL A 208 -0.60 -8.86 -7.85
CA VAL A 208 -0.32 -8.56 -6.44
C VAL A 208 -1.20 -7.40 -6.00
N SER A 209 -1.80 -7.49 -4.83
CA SER A 209 -2.63 -6.42 -4.30
C SER A 209 -2.23 -6.04 -2.87
N CYS A 210 -2.28 -4.75 -2.58
CA CYS A 210 -1.95 -4.17 -1.26
C CYS A 210 -3.15 -3.41 -0.69
N LEU A 211 -3.34 -3.47 0.63
CA LEU A 211 -4.19 -2.54 1.36
C LEU A 211 -3.33 -1.60 2.17
N GLU A 212 -3.35 -0.35 1.77
CA GLU A 212 -2.58 0.71 2.39
C GLU A 212 -3.47 1.62 3.23
N VAL A 213 -3.11 1.82 4.49
CA VAL A 213 -3.90 2.63 5.41
C VAL A 213 -3.31 4.02 5.51
N GLY A 214 -4.02 5.02 4.97
CA GLY A 214 -3.66 6.42 5.07
C GLY A 214 -3.93 6.99 6.47
N PRO A 215 -3.12 7.96 6.92
CA PRO A 215 -1.93 8.51 6.24
C PRO A 215 -0.63 7.72 6.48
N ARG A 216 -0.68 6.58 7.17
CA ARG A 216 0.52 5.80 7.56
C ARG A 216 1.39 5.42 6.35
N TYR A 217 0.78 4.93 5.29
CA TYR A 217 1.52 4.45 4.12
C TYR A 217 2.30 5.56 3.38
N LEU A 218 1.92 6.84 3.54
CA LEU A 218 2.69 7.96 3.02
C LEU A 218 4.13 8.02 3.58
N HIS A 219 4.36 7.34 4.72
CA HIS A 219 5.66 7.19 5.37
C HIS A 219 6.23 5.77 5.23
N SER A 220 5.77 5.01 4.26
CA SER A 220 6.27 3.65 3.98
C SER A 220 6.23 3.38 2.47
N THR A 221 5.18 2.78 1.96
CA THR A 221 5.01 2.42 0.55
C THR A 221 4.76 3.63 -0.36
N GLY A 222 4.37 4.79 0.17
CA GLY A 222 4.11 5.99 -0.61
C GLY A 222 5.31 6.47 -1.44
N GLN A 223 6.54 6.31 -0.96
CA GLN A 223 7.73 6.60 -1.76
C GLN A 223 7.81 5.69 -2.99
N LEU A 224 7.57 4.40 -2.83
CA LEU A 224 7.54 3.43 -3.93
C LEU A 224 6.38 3.70 -4.90
N GLN A 225 5.20 4.05 -4.39
CA GLN A 225 4.03 4.31 -5.23
C GLN A 225 4.23 5.53 -6.14
N LYS A 226 4.98 6.53 -5.69
CA LYS A 226 5.24 7.78 -6.42
C LYS A 226 6.52 7.75 -7.25
N GLY A 227 7.59 7.19 -6.71
CA GLY A 227 8.92 7.20 -7.31
C GLY A 227 9.38 5.88 -7.91
N GLY A 228 8.64 4.80 -7.69
CA GLY A 228 8.94 3.47 -8.21
C GLY A 228 8.59 3.28 -9.69
N PRO A 229 8.69 2.05 -10.19
CA PRO A 229 8.32 1.74 -11.56
C PRO A 229 6.81 1.97 -11.81
N ASN A 230 6.47 2.40 -13.01
CA ASN A 230 5.08 2.65 -13.41
C ASN A 230 4.31 1.32 -13.65
N MET A 231 4.04 0.62 -12.58
CA MET A 231 3.32 -0.67 -12.58
C MET A 231 2.17 -0.68 -11.56
N GLY A 232 1.83 0.47 -10.97
CA GLY A 232 0.79 0.59 -9.96
C GLY A 232 -0.55 1.01 -10.53
N VAL A 233 -1.61 0.27 -10.20
CA VAL A 233 -3.01 0.70 -10.40
C VAL A 233 -3.59 1.03 -9.04
N PHE A 234 -4.02 2.27 -8.84
CA PHE A 234 -4.37 2.81 -7.53
C PHE A 234 -5.86 3.13 -7.42
N LEU A 235 -6.47 2.69 -6.32
CA LEU A 235 -7.80 3.12 -5.90
C LEU A 235 -7.68 3.80 -4.53
N ILE A 236 -7.91 5.11 -4.48
CA ILE A 236 -7.88 5.88 -3.24
C ILE A 236 -9.31 6.02 -2.71
N LEU A 237 -9.53 5.62 -1.48
CA LEU A 237 -10.79 5.77 -0.77
C LEU A 237 -10.64 6.76 0.39
N SER A 238 -11.46 7.80 0.38
CA SER A 238 -11.57 8.73 1.50
C SER A 238 -13.04 8.89 1.91
N ALA A 239 -13.28 9.35 3.12
CA ALA A 239 -14.62 9.64 3.61
C ALA A 239 -14.63 10.88 4.48
N ASP A 240 -15.76 11.56 4.48
CA ASP A 240 -16.03 12.63 5.44
C ASP A 240 -16.17 12.06 6.85
N GLU A 241 -15.46 12.65 7.80
CA GLU A 241 -15.57 12.26 9.21
C GLU A 241 -16.86 12.79 9.82
N LEU A 242 -17.67 11.88 10.37
CA LEU A 242 -18.89 12.24 11.08
C LEU A 242 -18.62 13.09 12.32
N LYS A 243 -17.43 12.95 12.90
CA LYS A 243 -16.96 13.70 14.05
C LYS A 243 -15.50 14.00 13.92
N ASP A 244 -15.20 15.21 13.47
CA ASP A 244 -13.83 15.66 13.31
C ASP A 244 -13.21 16.10 14.64
N ILE A 245 -11.89 16.02 14.74
CA ILE A 245 -11.11 16.38 15.92
C ILE A 245 -10.33 17.65 15.62
N PRO A 246 -10.62 18.76 16.34
CA PRO A 246 -9.89 19.99 16.13
C PRO A 246 -8.41 19.84 16.54
N LEU A 247 -7.53 20.46 15.80
CA LEU A 247 -6.11 20.55 16.08
C LEU A 247 -5.77 21.88 16.78
N PRO A 248 -4.61 21.96 17.47
CA PRO A 248 -4.12 23.23 18.03
C PRO A 248 -3.96 24.32 16.95
N GLU A 249 -4.12 25.59 17.33
CA GLU A 249 -4.03 26.74 16.42
C GLU A 249 -2.69 26.81 15.65
N GLU A 250 -1.62 26.27 16.22
CA GLU A 250 -0.30 26.21 15.59
C GLU A 250 -0.14 25.08 14.58
N ALA A 251 -1.12 24.19 14.44
CA ALA A 251 -1.09 23.08 13.50
C ALA A 251 -1.27 23.58 12.05
N ALA A 252 -0.77 22.80 11.10
CA ALA A 252 -0.89 23.12 9.67
C ALA A 252 -2.33 23.05 9.15
N ALA A 253 -3.20 22.30 9.81
CA ALA A 253 -4.61 22.15 9.49
C ALA A 253 -5.50 22.43 10.70
N PRO A 254 -6.76 22.89 10.52
CA PRO A 254 -7.66 23.19 11.62
C PRO A 254 -8.17 21.91 12.33
N SER A 255 -8.16 20.78 11.66
CA SER A 255 -8.65 19.51 12.19
C SER A 255 -7.94 18.29 11.59
N LEU A 256 -8.12 17.12 12.20
CA LEU A 256 -7.59 15.86 11.67
C LEU A 256 -8.27 15.45 10.35
N GLY A 257 -9.57 15.70 10.21
CA GLY A 257 -10.30 15.42 8.98
C GLY A 257 -9.81 16.25 7.80
N GLU A 258 -9.64 17.55 8.00
CA GLU A 258 -9.06 18.45 6.99
C GLU A 258 -7.64 18.04 6.60
N LEU A 259 -6.83 17.64 7.57
CA LEU A 259 -5.48 17.15 7.29
C LEU A 259 -5.51 15.85 6.47
N ALA A 260 -6.37 14.91 6.84
CA ALA A 260 -6.51 13.63 6.12
C ALA A 260 -7.00 13.83 4.68
N LYS A 261 -7.95 14.73 4.45
CA LYS A 261 -8.42 15.10 3.11
C LYS A 261 -7.30 15.72 2.26
N ALA A 262 -6.55 16.67 2.83
CA ALA A 262 -5.43 17.27 2.13
C ALA A 262 -4.33 16.26 1.80
N GLN A 263 -4.10 15.29 2.68
CA GLN A 263 -3.16 14.19 2.44
C GLN A 263 -3.64 13.23 1.35
N ALA A 264 -4.93 12.91 1.32
CA ALA A 264 -5.51 12.08 0.27
C ALA A 264 -5.51 12.80 -1.10
N ALA A 265 -5.71 14.10 -1.11
CA ALA A 265 -5.71 14.92 -2.33
C ALA A 265 -4.29 15.20 -2.88
N GLY A 266 -3.26 15.19 -2.02
CA GLY A 266 -1.87 15.37 -2.41
C GLY A 266 -1.13 14.05 -2.71
N ASP A 267 -1.85 12.93 -2.70
CA ASP A 267 -1.31 11.60 -2.99
C ASP A 267 -1.49 11.24 -4.47
#